data_34a3e08c1d139585e31a07394ef12e4d
#
_entry.id   34a3e08c1d139585e31a07394ef12e4d
#
_cell.length_a   1.000
_cell.length_b   1.000
_cell.length_c   1.000
_cell.angle_alpha   90.00
_cell.angle_beta   90.00
_cell.angle_gamma   90.00
#
_symmetry.space_group_name_H-M   'P 1'
#
loop_
_entity.id
_entity.type
_entity.pdbx_description
1 polymer ?
#
loop_
_entity_poly.entity_id
_entity_poly.type
_entity_poly.pdbx_seq_one_letter_code
_entity_poly.pdbx_strand_id
1 'polypeptide(L)'
;MSETPDPEVVELASKVFDLARTGDAAALAAYVDAGVPANLTNDRGDTLVMLAAYHGHPAAVTALLERGADADRANDRGQTPLAGAVFKGEDAVVRALLAGGANPESGTPSALDTARMFGKTELLELFATR
;
A
#
# COMPACT_ATOMS: atom_id res chain seq x y z
N MET A 1 -25.75 -14.72 -18.64
CA MET A 1 -24.33 -14.37 -18.49
C MET A 1 -23.87 -14.65 -17.08
N SER A 2 -22.81 -15.36 -16.94
CA SER A 2 -22.26 -15.64 -15.61
C SER A 2 -21.44 -14.45 -15.10
N GLU A 3 -21.70 -14.05 -13.87
CA GLU A 3 -20.92 -13.01 -13.21
C GLU A 3 -19.78 -13.60 -12.37
N THR A 4 -19.64 -14.93 -12.39
CA THR A 4 -18.57 -15.60 -11.67
C THR A 4 -17.23 -15.31 -12.36
N PRO A 5 -16.22 -14.83 -11.61
CA PRO A 5 -14.91 -14.59 -12.19
C PRO A 5 -14.29 -15.89 -12.72
N ASP A 6 -13.50 -15.76 -13.77
CA ASP A 6 -12.71 -16.88 -14.30
C ASP A 6 -11.80 -17.41 -13.16
N PRO A 7 -11.83 -18.74 -12.87
CA PRO A 7 -10.98 -19.30 -11.83
C PRO A 7 -9.50 -19.02 -12.02
N GLU A 8 -9.02 -18.93 -13.25
CA GLU A 8 -7.61 -18.62 -13.52
C GLU A 8 -7.28 -17.18 -13.12
N VAL A 9 -8.23 -16.24 -13.34
CA VAL A 9 -8.06 -14.85 -12.93
C VAL A 9 -8.06 -14.74 -11.42
N VAL A 10 -8.94 -15.48 -10.73
CA VAL A 10 -9.00 -15.49 -9.27
C VAL A 10 -7.70 -16.04 -8.69
N GLU A 11 -7.16 -17.12 -9.24
CA GLU A 11 -5.89 -17.68 -8.79
C GLU A 11 -4.74 -16.70 -9.00
N LEU A 12 -4.69 -16.02 -10.14
CA LEU A 12 -3.67 -15.03 -10.42
C LEU A 12 -3.74 -13.89 -9.44
N ALA A 13 -4.95 -13.36 -9.18
CA ALA A 13 -5.15 -12.28 -8.21
C ALA A 13 -4.68 -12.70 -6.81
N SER A 14 -5.07 -13.91 -6.37
CA SER A 14 -4.64 -14.44 -5.07
C SER A 14 -3.12 -14.53 -4.97
N LYS A 15 -2.48 -14.99 -6.02
CA LYS A 15 -1.02 -15.09 -6.06
C LYS A 15 -0.36 -13.71 -5.95
N VAL A 16 -0.87 -12.73 -6.68
CA VAL A 16 -0.33 -11.37 -6.66
C VAL A 16 -0.51 -10.74 -5.28
N PHE A 17 -1.67 -10.92 -4.64
CA PHE A 17 -1.87 -10.45 -3.27
C PHE A 17 -0.90 -11.11 -2.29
N ASP A 18 -0.65 -12.41 -2.44
CA ASP A 18 0.32 -13.11 -1.59
C ASP A 18 1.74 -12.56 -1.79
N LEU A 19 2.11 -12.24 -3.01
CA LEU A 19 3.41 -11.62 -3.30
C LEU A 19 3.55 -10.27 -2.61
N ALA A 20 2.46 -9.50 -2.54
CA ALA A 20 2.46 -8.23 -1.82
C ALA A 20 2.64 -8.44 -0.31
N ARG A 21 1.97 -9.44 0.26
CA ARG A 21 2.10 -9.77 1.69
C ARG A 21 3.49 -10.25 2.05
N THR A 22 4.14 -11.00 1.16
CA THR A 22 5.49 -11.53 1.41
C THR A 22 6.59 -10.59 0.94
N GLY A 23 6.25 -9.56 0.18
CA GLY A 23 7.20 -8.52 -0.21
C GLY A 23 8.09 -8.86 -1.40
N ASP A 24 7.63 -9.73 -2.30
CA ASP A 24 8.43 -10.09 -3.49
C ASP A 24 8.34 -8.97 -4.54
N ALA A 25 9.19 -7.97 -4.39
CA ALA A 25 9.20 -6.79 -5.25
C ALA A 25 9.44 -7.13 -6.72
N ALA A 26 10.36 -8.04 -6.99
CA ALA A 26 10.70 -8.42 -8.37
C ALA A 26 9.52 -9.11 -9.07
N ALA A 27 8.85 -10.03 -8.38
CA ALA A 27 7.70 -10.72 -8.94
C ALA A 27 6.52 -9.78 -9.13
N LEU A 28 6.26 -8.89 -8.16
CA LEU A 28 5.21 -7.87 -8.29
C LEU A 28 5.45 -6.98 -9.50
N ALA A 29 6.68 -6.51 -9.66
CA ALA A 29 7.06 -5.69 -10.80
C ALA A 29 6.81 -6.41 -12.12
N ALA A 30 7.20 -7.68 -12.19
CA ALA A 30 7.00 -8.48 -13.40
C ALA A 30 5.52 -8.65 -13.75
N TYR A 31 4.68 -8.92 -12.76
CA TYR A 31 3.24 -9.10 -12.99
C TYR A 31 2.57 -7.79 -13.43
N VAL A 32 2.92 -6.67 -12.81
CA VAL A 32 2.37 -5.37 -13.21
C VAL A 32 2.83 -5.00 -14.62
N ASP A 33 4.10 -5.22 -14.92
CA ASP A 33 4.64 -4.96 -16.27
C ASP A 33 3.96 -5.85 -17.32
N ALA A 34 3.50 -7.04 -16.93
CA ALA A 34 2.78 -7.94 -17.81
C ALA A 34 1.28 -7.63 -17.95
N GLY A 35 0.79 -6.62 -17.24
CA GLY A 35 -0.59 -6.15 -17.40
C GLY A 35 -1.50 -6.27 -16.18
N VAL A 36 -1.01 -6.80 -15.06
CA VAL A 36 -1.80 -6.81 -13.82
C VAL A 36 -1.98 -5.37 -13.35
N PRO A 37 -3.21 -4.92 -13.05
CA PRO A 37 -3.42 -3.54 -12.60
C PRO A 37 -2.66 -3.24 -11.31
N ALA A 38 -1.90 -2.14 -11.31
CA ALA A 38 -1.12 -1.74 -10.14
C ALA A 38 -2.02 -1.42 -8.94
N ASN A 39 -3.26 -1.00 -9.19
CA ASN A 39 -4.24 -0.65 -8.16
C ASN A 39 -5.26 -1.75 -7.89
N LEU A 40 -4.94 -2.99 -8.24
CA LEU A 40 -5.82 -4.13 -7.96
C LEU A 40 -6.14 -4.19 -6.47
N THR A 41 -7.42 -4.42 -6.14
CA THR A 41 -7.87 -4.51 -4.75
C THR A 41 -8.47 -5.88 -4.47
N ASN A 42 -8.35 -6.32 -3.21
CA ASN A 42 -9.06 -7.50 -2.75
C ASN A 42 -10.50 -7.13 -2.32
N ASP A 43 -11.21 -8.06 -1.72
CA ASP A 43 -12.61 -7.88 -1.30
C ASP A 43 -12.78 -6.93 -0.10
N ARG A 44 -11.69 -6.48 0.51
CA ARG A 44 -11.69 -5.48 1.59
C ARG A 44 -11.29 -4.10 1.09
N GLY A 45 -11.04 -3.98 -0.21
CA GLY A 45 -10.55 -2.75 -0.80
C GLY A 45 -9.06 -2.49 -0.56
N ASP A 46 -8.31 -3.46 -0.06
CA ASP A 46 -6.86 -3.32 0.13
C ASP A 46 -6.15 -3.44 -1.21
N THR A 47 -5.33 -2.44 -1.54
CA THR A 47 -4.48 -2.48 -2.73
C THR A 47 -3.22 -3.31 -2.46
N LEU A 48 -2.49 -3.59 -3.52
CA LEU A 48 -1.18 -4.24 -3.40
C LEU A 48 -0.23 -3.40 -2.53
N VAL A 49 -0.24 -2.07 -2.72
CA VAL A 49 0.56 -1.15 -1.90
C VAL A 49 0.15 -1.25 -0.44
N MET A 50 -1.16 -1.28 -0.14
CA MET A 50 -1.64 -1.40 1.23
C MET A 50 -1.11 -2.66 1.91
N LEU A 51 -1.19 -3.80 1.22
CA LEU A 51 -0.72 -5.07 1.75
C LEU A 51 0.79 -5.07 1.96
N ALA A 52 1.56 -4.58 0.97
CA ALA A 52 3.01 -4.50 1.09
C ALA A 52 3.43 -3.55 2.23
N ALA A 53 2.75 -2.43 2.36
CA ALA A 53 3.02 -1.44 3.42
C ALA A 53 2.70 -2.00 4.80
N TYR A 54 1.53 -2.61 4.96
CA TYR A 54 1.09 -3.16 6.25
C TYR A 54 2.01 -4.28 6.74
N HIS A 55 2.54 -5.08 5.80
CA HIS A 55 3.45 -6.19 6.13
C HIS A 55 4.92 -5.79 6.16
N GLY A 56 5.23 -4.50 6.01
CA GLY A 56 6.59 -3.99 6.23
C GLY A 56 7.57 -4.19 5.09
N HIS A 57 7.12 -4.06 3.84
CA HIS A 57 7.94 -4.32 2.66
C HIS A 57 8.22 -3.08 1.82
N PRO A 58 9.21 -2.24 2.18
CA PRO A 58 9.46 -0.98 1.47
C PRO A 58 9.86 -1.17 0.01
N ALA A 59 10.63 -2.20 -0.32
CA ALA A 59 11.02 -2.46 -1.72
C ALA A 59 9.83 -2.78 -2.61
N ALA A 60 8.87 -3.57 -2.09
CA ALA A 60 7.64 -3.88 -2.82
C ALA A 60 6.78 -2.63 -2.99
N VAL A 61 6.68 -1.80 -1.95
CA VAL A 61 5.97 -0.51 -2.03
C VAL A 61 6.58 0.35 -3.14
N THR A 62 7.90 0.52 -3.13
CA THR A 62 8.59 1.32 -4.14
C THR A 62 8.35 0.79 -5.55
N ALA A 63 8.47 -0.52 -5.74
CA ALA A 63 8.27 -1.14 -7.07
C ALA A 63 6.86 -0.86 -7.61
N LEU A 64 5.85 -0.92 -6.75
CA LEU A 64 4.47 -0.65 -7.13
C LEU A 64 4.24 0.82 -7.44
N LEU A 65 4.78 1.73 -6.61
CA LEU A 65 4.62 3.17 -6.80
C LEU A 65 5.32 3.63 -8.09
N GLU A 66 6.47 3.07 -8.41
CA GLU A 66 7.18 3.37 -9.65
C GLU A 66 6.37 2.96 -10.90
N ARG A 67 5.40 2.06 -10.74
CA ARG A 67 4.56 1.57 -11.82
C ARG A 67 3.15 2.15 -11.81
N GLY A 68 2.99 3.28 -11.11
CA GLY A 68 1.75 4.04 -11.14
C GLY A 68 0.71 3.66 -10.08
N ALA A 69 1.07 2.86 -9.08
CA ALA A 69 0.15 2.57 -7.99
C ALA A 69 -0.18 3.83 -7.21
N ASP A 70 -1.44 3.93 -6.76
CA ASP A 70 -1.92 5.06 -5.96
C ASP A 70 -1.48 4.86 -4.50
N ALA A 71 -0.63 5.77 -4.01
CA ALA A 71 -0.12 5.71 -2.65
C ALA A 71 -1.17 6.02 -1.58
N ASP A 72 -2.26 6.70 -1.96
CA ASP A 72 -3.26 7.22 -1.01
C ASP A 72 -4.59 6.50 -1.04
N ARG A 73 -4.74 5.44 -1.82
CA ARG A 73 -6.03 4.78 -1.92
C ARG A 73 -6.39 4.07 -0.62
N ALA A 74 -7.50 4.50 -0.01
CA ALA A 74 -8.02 3.92 1.21
C ALA A 74 -8.75 2.61 0.92
N ASN A 75 -8.71 1.69 1.89
CA ASN A 75 -9.53 0.48 1.83
C ASN A 75 -10.96 0.79 2.28
N ASP A 76 -11.81 -0.24 2.38
CA ASP A 76 -13.22 -0.08 2.76
C ASP A 76 -13.42 0.49 4.16
N ARG A 77 -12.39 0.46 5.01
CA ARG A 77 -12.41 1.02 6.36
C ARG A 77 -11.86 2.45 6.41
N GLY A 78 -11.51 3.03 5.28
CA GLY A 78 -10.91 4.35 5.23
C GLY A 78 -9.44 4.40 5.61
N GLN A 79 -8.77 3.25 5.70
CA GLN A 79 -7.35 3.16 6.04
C GLN A 79 -6.49 3.35 4.80
N THR A 80 -5.45 4.19 4.92
CA THR A 80 -4.47 4.39 3.86
C THR A 80 -3.19 3.62 4.14
N PRO A 81 -2.39 3.33 3.11
CA PRO A 81 -1.10 2.67 3.33
C PRO A 81 -0.20 3.41 4.31
N LEU A 82 -0.13 4.73 4.21
CA LEU A 82 0.74 5.53 5.09
C LEU A 82 0.27 5.48 6.54
N ALA A 83 -1.04 5.64 6.78
CA ALA A 83 -1.58 5.55 8.15
C ALA A 83 -1.30 4.18 8.76
N GLY A 84 -1.46 3.10 7.98
CA GLY A 84 -1.14 1.76 8.43
C GLY A 84 0.33 1.57 8.78
N ALA A 85 1.21 2.12 7.97
CA ALA A 85 2.65 2.04 8.21
C ALA A 85 3.04 2.80 9.48
N VAL A 86 2.45 3.97 9.72
CA VAL A 86 2.68 4.73 10.96
C VAL A 86 2.20 3.94 12.17
N PHE A 87 0.99 3.38 12.07
CA PHE A 87 0.41 2.57 13.16
C PHE A 87 1.30 1.38 13.52
N LYS A 88 1.85 0.72 12.51
CA LYS A 88 2.70 -0.46 12.69
C LYS A 88 4.15 -0.11 13.03
N GLY A 89 4.55 1.15 12.96
CA GLY A 89 5.92 1.56 13.23
C GLY A 89 6.91 1.18 12.12
N GLU A 90 6.45 1.07 10.90
CA GLU A 90 7.24 0.66 9.74
C GLU A 90 7.91 1.88 9.10
N ASP A 91 8.99 2.39 9.71
CA ASP A 91 9.61 3.66 9.29
C ASP A 91 10.13 3.63 7.86
N ALA A 92 10.74 2.54 7.41
CA ALA A 92 11.24 2.42 6.04
C ALA A 92 10.08 2.48 5.02
N VAL A 93 8.94 1.88 5.36
CA VAL A 93 7.74 1.93 4.52
C VAL A 93 7.18 3.35 4.49
N VAL A 94 7.14 4.03 5.62
CA VAL A 94 6.70 5.44 5.70
C VAL A 94 7.53 6.28 4.72
N ARG A 95 8.84 6.14 4.74
CA ARG A 95 9.73 6.89 3.85
C ARG A 95 9.50 6.54 2.38
N ALA A 96 9.31 5.26 2.07
CA ALA A 96 9.03 4.82 0.70
C ALA A 96 7.72 5.41 0.18
N LEU A 97 6.68 5.42 1.00
CA LEU A 97 5.39 5.98 0.64
C LEU A 97 5.47 7.49 0.41
N LEU A 98 6.16 8.22 1.29
CA LEU A 98 6.36 9.66 1.14
C LEU A 98 7.13 9.98 -0.13
N ALA A 99 8.19 9.21 -0.42
CA ALA A 99 8.97 9.37 -1.65
C ALA A 99 8.11 9.17 -2.89
N GLY A 100 7.10 8.30 -2.80
CA GLY A 100 6.15 8.04 -3.88
C GLY A 100 4.96 8.98 -3.92
N GLY A 101 4.94 10.02 -3.09
CA GLY A 101 3.91 11.05 -3.13
C GLY A 101 2.73 10.85 -2.18
N ALA A 102 2.82 9.95 -1.20
CA ALA A 102 1.73 9.74 -0.25
C ALA A 102 1.42 11.00 0.55
N ASN A 103 0.13 11.26 0.77
CA ASN A 103 -0.36 12.41 1.51
C ASN A 103 -0.65 12.03 2.97
N PRO A 104 0.10 12.58 3.95
CA PRO A 104 -0.12 12.26 5.37
C PRO A 104 -1.50 12.65 5.91
N GLU A 105 -2.23 13.50 5.20
CA GLU A 105 -3.56 13.96 5.63
C GLU A 105 -4.70 13.11 5.09
N SER A 106 -4.41 12.13 4.24
CA SER A 106 -5.43 11.22 3.67
C SER A 106 -5.80 10.12 4.65
N GLY A 107 -7.04 9.71 4.60
CA GLY A 107 -7.55 8.58 5.39
C GLY A 107 -8.21 9.00 6.70
N THR A 108 -8.85 8.03 7.34
CA THR A 108 -9.59 8.25 8.59
C THR A 108 -9.33 7.09 9.56
N PRO A 109 -8.45 7.25 10.57
CA PRO A 109 -7.60 8.43 10.77
C PRO A 109 -6.48 8.55 9.73
N SER A 110 -6.02 9.77 9.52
CA SER A 110 -4.89 10.00 8.62
C SER A 110 -3.57 9.56 9.28
N ALA A 111 -2.52 9.47 8.47
CA ALA A 111 -1.17 9.20 8.99
C ALA A 111 -0.73 10.29 9.96
N LEU A 112 -1.07 11.55 9.65
CA LEU A 112 -0.76 12.70 10.51
C LEU A 112 -1.43 12.55 11.87
N ASP A 113 -2.73 12.25 11.89
CA ASP A 113 -3.48 12.07 13.16
C ASP A 113 -2.97 10.85 13.92
N THR A 114 -2.63 9.77 13.22
CA THR A 114 -2.06 8.57 13.84
C THR A 114 -0.72 8.89 14.51
N ALA A 115 0.14 9.64 13.82
CA ALA A 115 1.43 10.06 14.38
C ALA A 115 1.24 10.92 15.62
N ARG A 116 0.25 11.82 15.61
CA ARG A 116 -0.08 12.65 16.78
C ARG A 116 -0.56 11.79 17.94
N MET A 117 -1.44 10.84 17.69
CA MET A 117 -1.97 9.94 18.74
C MET A 117 -0.88 9.16 19.45
N PHE A 118 0.13 8.73 18.71
CA PHE A 118 1.22 7.93 19.27
C PHE A 118 2.46 8.75 19.64
N GLY A 119 2.40 10.07 19.52
CA GLY A 119 3.51 10.94 19.89
C GLY A 119 4.76 10.73 19.02
N LYS A 120 4.59 10.43 17.75
CA LYS A 120 5.67 10.18 16.80
C LYS A 120 6.25 11.50 16.29
N THR A 121 7.01 12.20 17.15
CA THR A 121 7.51 13.55 16.87
C THR A 121 8.37 13.61 15.59
N GLU A 122 9.24 12.63 15.39
CA GLU A 122 10.08 12.59 14.19
C GLU A 122 9.26 12.47 12.91
N LEU A 123 8.18 11.69 12.94
CA LEU A 123 7.29 11.56 11.79
C LEU A 123 6.51 12.84 11.54
N LEU A 124 6.08 13.52 12.60
CA LEU A 124 5.39 14.80 12.47
C LEU A 124 6.30 15.84 11.80
N GLU A 125 7.57 15.88 12.17
CA GLU A 125 8.54 16.75 11.53
C GLU A 125 8.74 16.37 10.07
N LEU A 126 8.85 15.07 9.79
CA LEU A 126 9.02 14.57 8.43
C LEU A 126 7.82 14.94 7.54
N PHE A 127 6.60 14.82 8.06
CA PHE A 127 5.40 15.18 7.33
C PHE A 127 5.32 16.69 7.04
N ALA A 128 5.83 17.51 7.95
CA ALA A 128 5.84 18.96 7.79
C ALA A 128 6.83 19.44 6.74
N THR A 129 7.90 18.68 6.47
CA THR A 129 8.98 19.07 5.57
C THR A 129 8.92 18.42 4.19
N ARG A 130 7.94 17.58 3.92
CA ARG A 130 7.81 16.88 2.64
C ARG A 130 7.51 17.81 1.47
#